data_25396282e96aaad9a1be78c0f739c2c7
#
_entry.id   25396282e96aaad9a1be78c0f739c2c7
#
_cell.length_a   1.000
_cell.length_b   1.000
_cell.length_c   1.000
_cell.angle_alpha   90.00
_cell.angle_beta   90.00
_cell.angle_gamma   90.00
#
_symmetry.space_group_name_H-M   'P 1'
#
loop_
_entity.id
_entity.type
_entity.pdbx_description
1 polymer ?
#
loop_
_entity_poly.entity_id
_entity_poly.type
_entity_poly.pdbx_seq_one_letter_code
_entity_poly.pdbx_strand_id
1 'polypeptide(L)'
;MKKLLVMMLMLVAIMSARAQQAISSQELSDRLQIRELVDRYATESDKFNQEGYAEIFAKDLKLRIIVGNNVNEINGVDNMIRIYKAAGAADVSFHQTGQQVVEFSDSTHASGLVYLTALMVNNNQARHLYLRYQDKYEKIDGRWWITERDQYILFSE
;
A
#
# COMPACT_ATOMS: atom_id res chain seq x y z
N MET A 1 23.92 -22.95 45.44
CA MET A 1 24.70 -22.59 44.24
C MET A 1 24.25 -23.33 42.99
N LYS A 2 24.12 -24.66 42.92
CA LYS A 2 23.69 -25.40 41.73
C LYS A 2 22.28 -25.01 41.20
N LYS A 3 21.30 -24.77 42.08
CA LYS A 3 19.92 -24.36 41.68
C LYS A 3 19.88 -22.95 41.05
N LEU A 4 20.73 -22.03 41.54
CA LEU A 4 20.82 -20.66 41.00
C LEU A 4 21.46 -20.64 39.58
N LEU A 5 22.45 -21.51 39.38
CA LEU A 5 23.11 -21.67 38.09
C LEU A 5 22.18 -22.26 37.02
N VAL A 6 21.36 -23.25 37.38
CA VAL A 6 20.36 -23.86 36.50
C VAL A 6 19.26 -22.85 36.09
N MET A 7 18.81 -22.02 37.08
CA MET A 7 17.82 -20.98 36.82
C MET A 7 18.34 -19.86 35.91
N MET A 8 19.63 -19.49 36.05
CA MET A 8 20.29 -18.51 35.20
C MET A 8 20.51 -19.02 33.80
N LEU A 9 20.84 -20.31 33.61
CA LEU A 9 20.94 -20.97 32.30
C LEU A 9 19.59 -21.08 31.61
N MET A 10 18.48 -21.34 32.29
CA MET A 10 17.14 -21.32 31.71
C MET A 10 16.69 -19.90 31.27
N LEU A 11 17.02 -18.86 32.07
CA LEU A 11 16.73 -17.47 31.67
C LEU A 11 17.48 -17.04 30.40
N VAL A 12 18.74 -17.44 30.24
CA VAL A 12 19.55 -17.15 29.03
C VAL A 12 18.99 -17.90 27.83
N ALA A 13 18.50 -19.14 27.98
CA ALA A 13 17.86 -19.90 26.91
C ALA A 13 16.53 -19.27 26.44
N ILE A 14 15.76 -18.66 27.35
CA ILE A 14 14.51 -17.96 27.03
C ILE A 14 14.78 -16.62 26.32
N MET A 15 15.85 -15.93 26.65
CA MET A 15 16.27 -14.69 25.96
C MET A 15 16.82 -14.94 24.55
N SER A 16 17.39 -16.12 24.29
CA SER A 16 17.93 -16.50 22.96
C SER A 16 16.83 -16.92 21.97
N ALA A 17 15.61 -17.20 22.40
CA ALA A 17 14.51 -17.70 21.58
C ALA A 17 13.72 -16.62 20.82
N ARG A 18 14.11 -15.34 20.92
CA ARG A 18 13.72 -14.31 19.96
C ARG A 18 14.73 -14.25 18.80
N ALA A 19 15.07 -15.40 18.26
CA ALA A 19 15.68 -15.43 16.94
C ALA A 19 14.67 -14.77 15.99
N GLN A 20 15.09 -13.68 15.36
CA GLN A 20 14.32 -13.03 14.33
C GLN A 20 13.96 -14.10 13.30
N GLN A 21 12.68 -14.45 13.23
CA GLN A 21 12.23 -15.53 12.35
C GLN A 21 12.63 -15.14 10.92
N ALA A 22 13.45 -15.96 10.28
CA ALA A 22 13.91 -15.66 8.94
C ALA A 22 12.70 -15.58 7.99
N ILE A 23 12.60 -14.50 7.24
CA ILE A 23 11.56 -14.31 6.23
C ILE A 23 11.73 -15.44 5.19
N SER A 24 10.66 -16.17 4.89
CA SER A 24 10.68 -17.20 3.87
C SER A 24 10.87 -16.60 2.47
N SER A 25 11.40 -17.39 1.53
CA SER A 25 11.49 -16.96 0.12
C SER A 25 10.13 -16.62 -0.48
N GLN A 26 9.07 -17.32 -0.07
CA GLN A 26 7.71 -17.03 -0.51
C GLN A 26 7.23 -15.69 0.05
N GLU A 27 7.42 -15.41 1.33
CA GLU A 27 7.05 -14.13 1.93
C GLU A 27 7.82 -12.97 1.31
N LEU A 28 9.12 -13.16 1.01
CA LEU A 28 9.90 -12.13 0.31
C LEU A 28 9.32 -11.86 -1.08
N SER A 29 8.98 -12.91 -1.84
CA SER A 29 8.34 -12.78 -3.14
C SER A 29 6.99 -12.04 -3.04
N ASP A 30 6.18 -12.37 -2.05
CA ASP A 30 4.88 -11.74 -1.83
C ASP A 30 5.02 -10.25 -1.47
N ARG A 31 5.99 -9.90 -0.63
CA ARG A 31 6.32 -8.49 -0.30
C ARG A 31 6.72 -7.69 -1.53
N LEU A 32 7.54 -8.27 -2.42
CA LEU A 32 7.96 -7.63 -3.66
C LEU A 32 6.79 -7.42 -4.62
N GLN A 33 5.91 -8.41 -4.78
CA GLN A 33 4.71 -8.28 -5.60
C GLN A 33 3.77 -7.19 -5.07
N ILE A 34 3.54 -7.13 -3.76
CA ILE A 34 2.73 -6.09 -3.14
C ILE A 34 3.38 -4.71 -3.32
N ARG A 35 4.70 -4.60 -3.20
CA ARG A 35 5.43 -3.35 -3.47
C ARG A 35 5.24 -2.90 -4.92
N GLU A 36 5.33 -3.83 -5.87
CA GLU A 36 5.14 -3.55 -7.28
C GLU A 36 3.76 -2.98 -7.60
N LEU A 37 2.69 -3.42 -6.92
CA LEU A 37 1.35 -2.84 -7.10
C LEU A 37 1.32 -1.34 -6.79
N VAL A 38 2.00 -0.94 -5.71
CA VAL A 38 2.07 0.47 -5.28
C VAL A 38 2.89 1.30 -6.28
N ASP A 39 4.04 0.79 -6.72
CA ASP A 39 4.92 1.49 -7.65
C ASP A 39 4.29 1.58 -9.05
N ARG A 40 3.57 0.55 -9.48
CA ARG A 40 2.79 0.58 -10.73
C ARG A 40 1.65 1.58 -10.66
N TYR A 41 0.93 1.65 -9.54
CA TYR A 41 -0.12 2.66 -9.38
C TYR A 41 0.43 4.09 -9.57
N ALA A 42 1.56 4.42 -8.95
CA ALA A 42 2.22 5.71 -9.14
C ALA A 42 2.59 5.94 -10.61
N THR A 43 3.23 4.95 -11.24
CA THR A 43 3.67 5.05 -12.64
C THR A 43 2.50 5.20 -13.62
N GLU A 44 1.42 4.41 -13.46
CA GLU A 44 0.25 4.51 -14.33
C GLU A 44 -0.53 5.82 -14.11
N SER A 45 -0.54 6.34 -12.88
CA SER A 45 -1.10 7.65 -12.56
C SER A 45 -0.33 8.77 -13.27
N ASP A 46 1.00 8.72 -13.27
CA ASP A 46 1.85 9.73 -13.91
C ASP A 46 1.75 9.70 -15.43
N LYS A 47 1.49 8.54 -16.01
CA LYS A 47 1.23 8.38 -17.46
C LYS A 47 -0.21 8.71 -17.86
N PHE A 48 -1.09 9.01 -16.92
CA PHE A 48 -2.55 9.12 -17.13
C PHE A 48 -3.16 7.88 -17.79
N ASN A 49 -2.58 6.69 -17.51
CA ASN A 49 -3.08 5.39 -17.98
C ASN A 49 -4.01 4.75 -16.95
N GLN A 50 -5.22 5.29 -16.81
CA GLN A 50 -6.18 4.79 -15.84
C GLN A 50 -6.63 3.34 -16.14
N GLU A 51 -6.55 2.87 -17.39
CA GLU A 51 -6.78 1.46 -17.73
C GLU A 51 -5.83 0.53 -17.00
N GLY A 52 -4.60 0.95 -16.76
CA GLY A 52 -3.60 0.19 -16.00
C GLY A 52 -4.03 -0.14 -14.57
N TYR A 53 -5.02 0.58 -14.02
CA TYR A 53 -5.55 0.29 -12.69
C TYR A 53 -6.25 -1.06 -12.60
N ALA A 54 -6.83 -1.56 -13.70
CA ALA A 54 -7.42 -2.90 -13.78
C ALA A 54 -6.41 -4.03 -13.56
N GLU A 55 -5.11 -3.73 -13.64
CA GLU A 55 -4.01 -4.67 -13.36
C GLU A 55 -3.44 -4.52 -11.94
N ILE A 56 -4.00 -3.64 -11.12
CA ILE A 56 -3.50 -3.30 -9.78
C ILE A 56 -4.57 -3.57 -8.73
N PHE A 57 -5.79 -3.13 -9.01
CA PHE A 57 -6.93 -3.24 -8.11
C PHE A 57 -7.83 -4.39 -8.48
N ALA A 58 -8.39 -5.05 -7.48
CA ALA A 58 -9.41 -6.07 -7.68
C ALA A 58 -10.67 -5.46 -8.33
N LYS A 59 -11.43 -6.28 -9.04
CA LYS A 59 -12.63 -5.84 -9.75
C LYS A 59 -13.67 -5.17 -8.83
N ASP A 60 -13.81 -5.68 -7.62
CA ASP A 60 -14.73 -5.21 -6.58
C ASP A 60 -14.05 -4.26 -5.57
N LEU A 61 -13.01 -3.53 -6.01
CA LEU A 61 -12.29 -2.53 -5.23
C LEU A 61 -13.23 -1.68 -4.37
N LYS A 62 -12.84 -1.44 -3.13
CA LYS A 62 -13.42 -0.41 -2.26
C LYS A 62 -12.38 0.69 -2.03
N LEU A 63 -12.57 1.84 -2.65
CA LEU A 63 -11.71 3.01 -2.48
C LEU A 63 -12.44 4.08 -1.68
N ARG A 64 -11.83 4.56 -0.59
CA ARG A 64 -12.28 5.73 0.16
C ARG A 64 -11.22 6.83 0.06
N ILE A 65 -11.62 8.00 -0.41
CA ILE A 65 -10.78 9.21 -0.43
C ILE A 65 -11.19 10.07 0.75
N ILE A 66 -10.27 10.32 1.67
CA ILE A 66 -10.51 10.92 2.97
C ILE A 66 -9.74 12.23 3.07
N VAL A 67 -10.48 13.34 3.26
CA VAL A 67 -9.94 14.70 3.44
C VAL A 67 -10.55 15.31 4.69
N GLY A 68 -9.81 15.36 5.78
CA GLY A 68 -10.35 15.75 7.08
C GLY A 68 -11.48 14.82 7.50
N ASN A 69 -12.68 15.36 7.66
CA ASN A 69 -13.89 14.58 8.01
C ASN A 69 -14.73 14.14 6.78
N ASN A 70 -14.32 14.54 5.58
CA ASN A 70 -15.04 14.19 4.37
C ASN A 70 -14.54 12.85 3.82
N VAL A 71 -15.46 11.97 3.48
CA VAL A 71 -15.19 10.66 2.88
C VAL A 71 -15.93 10.56 1.56
N ASN A 72 -15.22 10.29 0.48
CA ASN A 72 -15.79 9.99 -0.83
C ASN A 72 -15.50 8.52 -1.15
N GLU A 73 -16.53 7.74 -1.44
CA GLU A 73 -16.44 6.30 -1.70
C GLU A 73 -16.60 6.00 -3.19
N ILE A 74 -15.74 5.14 -3.69
CA ILE A 74 -15.76 4.62 -5.06
C ILE A 74 -15.68 3.10 -4.97
N ASN A 75 -16.70 2.41 -5.49
CA ASN A 75 -16.78 0.96 -5.51
C ASN A 75 -16.59 0.43 -6.93
N GLY A 76 -15.70 -0.55 -7.07
CA GLY A 76 -15.31 -1.18 -8.32
C GLY A 76 -14.23 -0.42 -9.09
N VAL A 77 -13.25 -1.16 -9.60
CA VAL A 77 -12.13 -0.59 -10.37
C VAL A 77 -12.61 0.11 -11.65
N ASP A 78 -13.61 -0.42 -12.34
CA ASP A 78 -14.16 0.18 -13.56
C ASP A 78 -14.76 1.57 -13.27
N ASN A 79 -15.43 1.71 -12.12
CA ASN A 79 -15.95 3.00 -11.69
C ASN A 79 -14.86 4.00 -11.32
N MET A 80 -13.80 3.54 -10.66
CA MET A 80 -12.59 4.36 -10.39
C MET A 80 -11.97 4.85 -11.70
N ILE A 81 -11.75 3.97 -12.67
CA ILE A 81 -11.20 4.30 -13.98
C ILE A 81 -12.06 5.37 -14.67
N ARG A 82 -13.37 5.18 -14.70
CA ARG A 82 -14.32 6.13 -15.30
C ARG A 82 -14.24 7.52 -14.65
N ILE A 83 -14.21 7.57 -13.32
CA ILE A 83 -14.14 8.83 -12.57
C ILE A 83 -12.81 9.55 -12.81
N TYR A 84 -11.69 8.84 -12.77
CA TYR A 84 -10.37 9.43 -12.94
C TYR A 84 -10.13 9.90 -14.38
N LYS A 85 -10.64 9.17 -15.37
CA LYS A 85 -10.67 9.64 -16.77
C LYS A 85 -11.48 10.91 -16.95
N ALA A 86 -12.65 10.99 -16.33
CA ALA A 86 -13.50 12.16 -16.41
C ALA A 86 -12.88 13.40 -15.73
N ALA A 87 -11.98 13.21 -14.77
CA ALA A 87 -11.23 14.29 -14.14
C ALA A 87 -10.19 14.93 -15.09
N GLY A 88 -9.80 14.22 -16.17
CA GLY A 88 -8.82 14.68 -17.14
C GLY A 88 -7.38 14.51 -16.69
N ALA A 89 -6.45 14.80 -17.61
CA ALA A 89 -5.03 14.77 -17.35
C ALA A 89 -4.55 16.13 -16.82
N ALA A 90 -3.58 16.11 -15.93
CA ALA A 90 -2.82 17.31 -15.57
C ALA A 90 -1.72 17.56 -16.60
N ASP A 91 -1.18 18.81 -16.67
CA ASP A 91 -0.04 19.12 -17.52
C ASP A 91 1.22 18.37 -17.08
N VAL A 92 1.36 18.18 -15.73
CA VAL A 92 2.39 17.35 -15.11
C VAL A 92 1.76 16.56 -13.97
N SER A 93 2.09 15.28 -13.87
CA SER A 93 1.82 14.43 -12.72
C SER A 93 3.10 13.71 -12.31
N PHE A 94 3.39 13.71 -11.03
CA PHE A 94 4.54 13.02 -10.46
C PHE A 94 4.19 12.46 -9.09
N HIS A 95 4.26 11.13 -8.94
CA HIS A 95 4.06 10.44 -7.67
C HIS A 95 5.37 9.84 -7.17
N GLN A 96 5.72 10.13 -5.94
CA GLN A 96 6.87 9.52 -5.27
C GLN A 96 6.38 8.63 -4.13
N THR A 97 6.51 7.32 -4.30
CA THR A 97 6.21 6.34 -3.26
C THR A 97 7.32 6.33 -2.21
N GLY A 98 6.94 6.44 -0.95
CA GLY A 98 7.83 6.42 0.21
C GLY A 98 7.84 5.07 0.94
N GLN A 99 7.78 5.14 2.26
CA GLN A 99 7.78 3.97 3.12
C GLN A 99 6.53 3.12 2.89
N GLN A 100 6.75 1.81 2.88
CA GLN A 100 5.68 0.82 2.89
C GLN A 100 5.92 -0.18 4.02
N VAL A 101 4.89 -0.41 4.82
CA VAL A 101 4.83 -1.50 5.81
C VAL A 101 3.77 -2.46 5.35
N VAL A 102 4.06 -3.77 5.38
CA VAL A 102 3.11 -4.83 5.01
C VAL A 102 3.07 -5.86 6.13
N GLU A 103 1.86 -6.21 6.55
CA GLU A 103 1.57 -7.22 7.56
C GLU A 103 0.69 -8.32 6.94
N PHE A 104 1.17 -9.56 6.96
CA PHE A 104 0.41 -10.71 6.48
C PHE A 104 -0.44 -11.28 7.61
N SER A 105 -1.73 -11.44 7.36
CA SER A 105 -2.63 -12.18 8.27
C SER A 105 -2.61 -13.70 7.98
N ASP A 106 -2.35 -14.06 6.73
CA ASP A 106 -2.17 -15.44 6.27
C ASP A 106 -1.43 -15.46 4.90
N SER A 107 -1.40 -16.60 4.22
CA SER A 107 -0.72 -16.77 2.93
C SER A 107 -1.40 -16.06 1.74
N THR A 108 -2.61 -15.56 1.94
CA THR A 108 -3.45 -14.96 0.89
C THR A 108 -3.97 -13.57 1.22
N HIS A 109 -3.82 -13.11 2.47
CA HIS A 109 -4.30 -11.80 2.90
C HIS A 109 -3.20 -11.00 3.59
N ALA A 110 -3.13 -9.72 3.27
CA ALA A 110 -2.23 -8.77 3.90
C ALA A 110 -2.89 -7.40 4.03
N SER A 111 -2.35 -6.58 4.92
CA SER A 111 -2.63 -5.16 5.01
C SER A 111 -1.34 -4.35 4.86
N GLY A 112 -1.47 -3.09 4.45
CA GLY A 112 -0.30 -2.24 4.32
C GLY A 112 -0.57 -0.78 4.58
N LEU A 113 0.50 -0.09 4.93
CA LEU A 113 0.55 1.34 5.10
C LEU A 113 1.60 1.90 4.15
N VAL A 114 1.22 2.87 3.31
CA VAL A 114 2.10 3.52 2.34
C VAL A 114 2.04 5.03 2.52
N TYR A 115 3.20 5.67 2.58
CA TYR A 115 3.31 7.13 2.47
C TYR A 115 3.79 7.51 1.09
N LEU A 116 3.23 8.58 0.54
CA LEU A 116 3.67 9.12 -0.74
C LEU A 116 3.42 10.61 -0.84
N THR A 117 4.15 11.24 -1.76
CA THR A 117 3.88 12.60 -2.21
C THR A 117 3.51 12.60 -3.68
N ALA A 118 2.65 13.53 -4.08
CA ALA A 118 2.33 13.74 -5.48
C ALA A 118 2.39 15.23 -5.81
N LEU A 119 2.95 15.56 -6.97
CA LEU A 119 2.91 16.87 -7.58
C LEU A 119 2.00 16.81 -8.80
N MET A 120 1.03 17.69 -8.85
CA MET A 120 0.18 17.89 -10.02
C MET A 120 0.28 19.35 -10.47
N VAL A 121 0.50 19.58 -11.75
CA VAL A 121 0.56 20.94 -12.33
C VAL A 121 -0.54 21.05 -13.37
N ASN A 122 -1.34 22.13 -13.27
CA ASN A 122 -2.36 22.50 -14.25
C ASN A 122 -2.27 24.01 -14.48
N ASN A 123 -2.19 24.43 -15.74
CA ASN A 123 -2.13 25.86 -16.10
C ASN A 123 -1.04 26.63 -15.29
N ASN A 124 0.15 26.05 -15.17
CA ASN A 124 1.27 26.58 -14.37
C ASN A 124 0.98 26.73 -12.85
N GLN A 125 -0.08 26.14 -12.35
CA GLN A 125 -0.36 26.07 -10.92
C GLN A 125 0.01 24.69 -10.40
N ALA A 126 0.99 24.65 -9.50
CA ALA A 126 1.43 23.43 -8.85
C ALA A 126 0.57 23.16 -7.61
N ARG A 127 0.27 21.89 -7.40
CA ARG A 127 -0.36 21.37 -6.18
C ARG A 127 0.44 20.20 -5.66
N HIS A 128 0.96 20.33 -4.47
CA HIS A 128 1.61 19.25 -3.76
C HIS A 128 0.62 18.53 -2.84
N LEU A 129 0.64 17.22 -2.86
CA LEU A 129 -0.19 16.36 -2.02
C LEU A 129 0.71 15.47 -1.16
N TYR A 130 0.39 15.39 0.13
CA TYR A 130 1.00 14.48 1.08
C TYR A 130 -0.04 13.45 1.47
N LEU A 131 0.20 12.18 1.11
CA LEU A 131 -0.81 11.14 1.19
C LEU A 131 -0.33 9.96 2.04
N ARG A 132 -1.31 9.26 2.56
CA ARG A 132 -1.13 7.97 3.21
C ARG A 132 -2.21 7.03 2.72
N TYR A 133 -1.81 5.85 2.24
CA TYR A 133 -2.72 4.78 1.91
C TYR A 133 -2.74 3.75 3.02
N GLN A 134 -3.93 3.25 3.36
CA GLN A 134 -4.14 2.04 4.13
C GLN A 134 -4.80 1.04 3.19
N ASP A 135 -4.03 0.04 2.79
CA ASP A 135 -4.45 -0.92 1.77
C ASP A 135 -4.74 -2.28 2.41
N LYS A 136 -5.72 -2.99 1.83
CA LYS A 136 -5.86 -4.44 1.99
C LYS A 136 -5.52 -5.12 0.69
N TYR A 137 -4.81 -6.22 0.81
CA TYR A 137 -4.34 -7.02 -0.30
C TYR A 137 -4.88 -8.43 -0.18
N GLU A 138 -5.25 -9.02 -1.31
CA GLU A 138 -5.65 -10.42 -1.41
C GLU A 138 -4.91 -11.09 -2.57
N LYS A 139 -4.47 -12.34 -2.35
CA LYS A 139 -3.87 -13.17 -3.38
C LYS A 139 -4.96 -14.02 -4.04
N ILE A 140 -5.38 -13.62 -5.24
CA ILE A 140 -6.39 -14.30 -6.05
C ILE A 140 -5.69 -14.95 -7.23
N ASP A 141 -5.90 -16.25 -7.43
CA ASP A 141 -5.27 -17.04 -8.51
C ASP A 141 -3.73 -16.91 -8.56
N GLY A 142 -3.11 -16.84 -7.37
CA GLY A 142 -1.65 -16.76 -7.23
C GLY A 142 -1.04 -15.38 -7.42
N ARG A 143 -1.85 -14.34 -7.65
CA ARG A 143 -1.45 -12.94 -7.84
C ARG A 143 -2.04 -12.05 -6.76
N TRP A 144 -1.24 -11.08 -6.26
CA TRP A 144 -1.71 -10.07 -5.32
C TRP A 144 -2.48 -8.95 -6.01
N TRP A 145 -3.50 -8.46 -5.32
CA TRP A 145 -4.37 -7.36 -5.73
C TRP A 145 -4.63 -6.43 -4.56
N ILE A 146 -4.84 -5.14 -4.83
CA ILE A 146 -5.40 -4.21 -3.84
C ILE A 146 -6.92 -4.36 -3.89
N THR A 147 -7.54 -4.83 -2.81
CA THR A 147 -9.00 -5.00 -2.70
C THR A 147 -9.68 -3.84 -2.01
N GLU A 148 -9.00 -3.19 -1.05
CA GLU A 148 -9.49 -2.00 -0.38
C GLU A 148 -8.36 -0.98 -0.26
N ARG A 149 -8.70 0.31 -0.42
CA ARG A 149 -7.78 1.43 -0.17
C ARG A 149 -8.47 2.56 0.55
N ASP A 150 -7.94 2.96 1.69
CA ASP A 150 -8.23 4.23 2.32
C ASP A 150 -7.13 5.22 1.96
N GLN A 151 -7.47 6.19 1.10
CA GLN A 151 -6.56 7.22 0.64
C GLN A 151 -6.76 8.49 1.47
N TYR A 152 -5.87 8.73 2.43
CA TYR A 152 -5.87 9.95 3.23
C TYR A 152 -5.06 11.03 2.51
N ILE A 153 -5.67 12.17 2.27
CA ILE A 153 -4.96 13.41 1.91
C ILE A 153 -4.64 14.12 3.22
N LEU A 154 -3.40 13.99 3.68
CA LEU A 154 -2.95 14.51 4.97
C LEU A 154 -2.76 16.03 4.92
N PHE A 155 -2.24 16.52 3.80
CA PHE A 155 -1.98 17.92 3.56
C PHE A 155 -1.92 18.20 2.05
N SER A 156 -2.25 19.43 1.65
CA SER A 156 -2.04 19.90 0.28
C SER A 156 -1.67 21.39 0.29
N GLU A 157 -0.72 21.77 -0.52
CA GLU A 157 -0.26 23.15 -0.75
C GLU A 157 -0.08 23.44 -2.24
#